data_07fd320860acc78ef69fd8533153f507
#
_entry.id   07fd320860acc78ef69fd8533153f507
#
_cell.length_a   1.000
_cell.length_b   1.000
_cell.length_c   1.000
_cell.angle_alpha   90.00
_cell.angle_beta   90.00
_cell.angle_gamma   90.00
#
_symmetry.space_group_name_H-M   'P 1'
#
loop_
_entity.id
_entity.type
_entity.pdbx_description
1 polymer ?
#
loop_
_entity_poly.entity_id
_entity_poly.type
_entity_poly.pdbx_seq_one_letter_code
_entity_poly.pdbx_strand_id
1 'polypeptide(L)'
;MDDSKNQAGNARLLNMPGRRDQMLRTMLLCALTAAIFFLPFYIIDGGFFHYAGDFNSQQISFYRYMNGFIKGAGYPDGMAGAARSTFSWATDLGSGAMNAYSFYLYGSPFFWLSLIFPQNWLPYLMVPLLVLKFAVAGGGAYRYLCRYVCRSDHAVLGACLYAFSGFSIYNVFFNHFIDVVALFPWMLWALDETLYEQEEHYGLFAFWVGVNLLNNYFFFIGQVLFLVIYFICKLTTKDFPMNVRLFVRLAFESLLGAALGFVLLWPAVLSILQNPRTIDLSSGWGFLTYSKVQQYLAILLSWLLPPDSPYITSIWSEGIIKWTSMSAYLPLCSLAGAMAYWRARKGDSKKRIVATCAIFALVPVLNSAFYALNSSYYARWYYMPVLILCAMTASALESPDISADELDAPVRGIGWLMIATLAFALVPVQDSDTKEWSLGVLQNPGQYVAVLSFGIGGLILYHLLCRRWRGSRAFARRMTAVVLAFACVFSMVHIGIGKFGQWHTDS
;
A
#
# COMPACT_ATOMS: atom_id res chain seq x y z
N MET A 1 36.02 0.63 -5.36
CA MET A 1 36.52 -0.08 -4.17
C MET A 1 36.16 0.63 -2.85
N ASP A 2 35.63 1.84 -2.90
CA ASP A 2 35.30 2.66 -1.70
C ASP A 2 33.81 2.56 -1.27
N ASP A 3 32.92 2.18 -2.18
CA ASP A 3 31.48 2.03 -1.89
C ASP A 3 31.16 0.79 -1.02
N SER A 4 31.95 -0.27 -1.10
CA SER A 4 31.75 -1.49 -0.29
C SER A 4 32.09 -1.28 1.19
N LYS A 5 33.04 -0.40 1.50
CA LYS A 5 33.38 -0.05 2.89
C LYS A 5 32.33 0.87 3.53
N ASN A 6 31.66 1.72 2.74
CA ASN A 6 30.57 2.54 3.23
C ASN A 6 29.29 1.71 3.50
N GLN A 7 29.05 0.65 2.75
CA GLN A 7 27.91 -0.24 2.99
C GLN A 7 28.10 -1.11 4.25
N ALA A 8 29.29 -1.64 4.48
CA ALA A 8 29.59 -2.40 5.71
C ALA A 8 29.59 -1.53 6.97
N GLY A 9 29.92 -0.24 6.85
CA GLY A 9 29.79 0.75 7.94
C GLY A 9 28.33 1.03 8.31
N ASN A 10 27.41 0.98 7.35
CA ASN A 10 26.00 1.25 7.57
C ASN A 10 25.25 0.10 8.29
N ALA A 11 25.68 -1.14 8.09
CA ALA A 11 25.08 -2.31 8.74
C ALA A 11 25.27 -2.29 10.27
N ARG A 12 26.46 -1.95 10.77
CA ARG A 12 26.73 -1.76 12.21
C ARG A 12 25.92 -0.62 12.85
N LEU A 13 25.44 0.34 12.04
CA LEU A 13 24.63 1.46 12.52
C LEU A 13 23.18 1.07 12.87
N LEU A 14 22.69 -0.08 12.44
CA LEU A 14 21.28 -0.50 12.64
C LEU A 14 20.96 -0.89 14.10
N ASN A 15 21.93 -1.34 14.85
CA ASN A 15 21.77 -1.72 16.26
C ASN A 15 22.10 -0.61 17.27
N MET A 16 22.31 0.64 16.81
CA MET A 16 22.54 1.75 17.72
C MET A 16 21.27 2.10 18.51
N PRO A 17 21.35 2.32 19.85
CA PRO A 17 20.20 2.62 20.71
C PRO A 17 19.29 3.74 20.18
N GLY A 18 19.84 4.80 19.63
CA GLY A 18 19.07 5.92 19.08
C GLY A 18 18.19 5.62 17.86
N ARG A 19 18.41 4.51 17.15
CA ARG A 19 17.58 4.13 15.99
C ARG A 19 16.29 3.43 16.40
N ARG A 20 16.30 2.67 17.49
CA ARG A 20 15.07 2.08 18.05
C ARG A 20 14.11 3.16 18.53
N ASP A 21 14.61 4.18 19.22
CA ASP A 21 13.81 5.29 19.70
C ASP A 21 13.20 6.08 18.53
N GLN A 22 13.94 6.28 17.45
CA GLN A 22 13.43 6.93 16.26
C GLN A 22 12.35 6.09 15.53
N MET A 23 12.47 4.77 15.54
CA MET A 23 11.43 3.88 15.02
C MET A 23 10.14 4.04 15.82
N LEU A 24 10.21 3.98 17.14
CA LEU A 24 9.05 4.17 18.03
C LEU A 24 8.42 5.56 17.86
N ARG A 25 9.24 6.60 17.71
CA ARG A 25 8.77 7.97 17.39
C ARG A 25 8.08 8.01 16.05
N THR A 26 8.58 7.31 15.03
CA THR A 26 7.96 7.23 13.71
C THR A 26 6.59 6.53 13.81
N MET A 27 6.52 5.41 14.52
CA MET A 27 5.26 4.72 14.78
C MET A 27 4.26 5.64 15.49
N LEU A 28 4.70 6.38 16.50
CA LEU A 28 3.85 7.32 17.23
C LEU A 28 3.39 8.48 16.32
N LEU A 29 4.26 9.05 15.50
CA LEU A 29 3.88 10.09 14.53
C LEU A 29 2.82 9.58 13.55
N CYS A 30 2.99 8.37 13.00
CA CYS A 30 2.01 7.77 12.13
C CYS A 30 0.68 7.49 12.86
N ALA A 31 0.73 6.99 14.10
CA ALA A 31 -0.45 6.75 14.92
C ALA A 31 -1.21 8.06 15.20
N LEU A 32 -0.51 9.11 15.64
CA LEU A 32 -1.12 10.41 15.94
C LEU A 32 -1.74 11.04 14.69
N THR A 33 -1.06 11.00 13.55
CA THR A 33 -1.59 11.53 12.28
C THR A 33 -2.84 10.78 11.86
N ALA A 34 -2.83 9.43 11.93
CA ALA A 34 -4.00 8.62 11.63
C ALA A 34 -5.14 8.90 12.61
N ALA A 35 -4.87 8.99 13.91
CA ALA A 35 -5.88 9.33 14.90
C ALA A 35 -6.52 10.71 14.62
N ILE A 36 -5.71 11.70 14.25
CA ILE A 36 -6.21 13.06 13.97
C ILE A 36 -7.15 13.06 12.77
N PHE A 37 -6.81 12.40 11.66
CA PHE A 37 -7.69 12.45 10.50
C PHE A 37 -8.93 11.55 10.63
N PHE A 38 -8.92 10.51 11.46
CA PHE A 38 -10.11 9.72 11.75
C PHE A 38 -11.02 10.37 12.81
N LEU A 39 -10.46 11.21 13.68
CA LEU A 39 -11.18 11.77 14.84
C LEU A 39 -12.50 12.48 14.50
N PRO A 40 -12.57 13.34 13.46
CA PRO A 40 -13.83 13.99 13.09
C PRO A 40 -14.93 12.98 12.77
N PHE A 41 -14.62 11.95 12.01
CA PHE A 41 -15.58 10.92 11.60
C PHE A 41 -15.99 10.03 12.78
N TYR A 42 -15.05 9.72 13.65
CA TYR A 42 -15.31 8.95 14.87
C TYR A 42 -16.25 9.70 15.81
N ILE A 43 -16.12 11.03 15.93
CA ILE A 43 -17.01 11.88 16.74
C ILE A 43 -18.39 11.98 16.06
N ILE A 44 -18.46 12.22 14.76
CA ILE A 44 -19.71 12.35 14.00
C ILE A 44 -20.54 11.06 14.11
N ASP A 45 -19.91 9.90 14.08
CA ASP A 45 -20.56 8.60 14.16
C ASP A 45 -20.79 8.14 15.62
N GLY A 46 -20.57 8.98 16.62
CA GLY A 46 -20.81 8.63 18.02
C GLY A 46 -19.88 7.53 18.58
N GLY A 47 -18.62 7.52 18.13
CA GLY A 47 -17.59 6.54 18.54
C GLY A 47 -17.47 5.33 17.60
N PHE A 48 -18.29 5.24 16.55
CA PHE A 48 -18.10 4.30 15.43
C PHE A 48 -17.26 4.92 14.32
N PHE A 49 -17.03 4.15 13.32
CA PHE A 49 -16.57 4.63 12.03
C PHE A 49 -17.29 3.86 10.93
N HIS A 50 -18.28 4.50 10.35
CA HIS A 50 -18.91 4.05 9.12
C HIS A 50 -18.23 4.72 7.94
N TYR A 51 -17.90 3.95 6.93
CA TYR A 51 -17.36 4.51 5.71
C TYR A 51 -18.40 4.39 4.59
N ALA A 52 -18.33 3.33 3.79
CA ALA A 52 -19.28 3.04 2.73
C ALA A 52 -19.13 1.58 2.29
N GLY A 53 -20.13 1.02 1.62
CA GLY A 53 -20.09 -0.27 0.93
C GLY A 53 -19.41 -1.39 1.75
N ASP A 54 -18.37 -1.98 1.18
CA ASP A 54 -17.66 -3.13 1.76
C ASP A 54 -17.07 -2.86 3.15
N PHE A 55 -16.71 -1.64 3.48
CA PHE A 55 -16.23 -1.33 4.83
C PHE A 55 -17.31 -1.60 5.87
N ASN A 56 -18.54 -1.15 5.62
CA ASN A 56 -19.66 -1.32 6.54
C ASN A 56 -20.21 -2.75 6.50
N SER A 57 -20.52 -3.23 5.29
CA SER A 57 -21.21 -4.51 5.09
C SER A 57 -20.33 -5.73 5.37
N GLN A 58 -19.03 -5.64 5.08
CA GLN A 58 -18.10 -6.76 5.22
C GLN A 58 -17.15 -6.55 6.42
N GLN A 59 -16.37 -5.46 6.44
CA GLN A 59 -15.26 -5.36 7.39
C GLN A 59 -15.75 -5.29 8.85
N ILE A 60 -16.71 -4.42 9.15
CA ILE A 60 -17.27 -4.32 10.51
C ILE A 60 -18.02 -5.60 10.87
N SER A 61 -18.87 -6.08 9.95
CA SER A 61 -19.72 -7.25 10.16
C SER A 61 -18.90 -8.53 10.36
N PHE A 62 -17.85 -8.73 9.54
CA PHE A 62 -17.01 -9.92 9.63
C PHE A 62 -16.17 -9.92 10.91
N TYR A 63 -15.60 -8.79 11.32
CA TYR A 63 -14.89 -8.68 12.60
C TYR A 63 -15.80 -9.04 13.77
N ARG A 64 -17.01 -8.48 13.80
CA ARG A 64 -17.99 -8.75 14.86
C ARG A 64 -18.42 -10.22 14.84
N TYR A 65 -18.80 -10.73 13.66
CA TYR A 65 -19.23 -12.12 13.51
C TYR A 65 -18.16 -13.12 13.95
N MET A 66 -16.94 -12.97 13.41
CA MET A 66 -15.84 -13.90 13.70
C MET A 66 -15.34 -13.81 15.15
N ASN A 67 -15.40 -12.64 15.80
CA ASN A 67 -15.14 -12.53 17.23
C ASN A 67 -16.12 -13.40 18.03
N GLY A 68 -17.42 -13.30 17.74
CA GLY A 68 -18.44 -14.13 18.35
C GLY A 68 -18.26 -15.62 18.05
N PHE A 69 -17.99 -15.95 16.79
CA PHE A 69 -17.79 -17.33 16.34
C PHE A 69 -16.62 -18.02 17.08
N ILE A 70 -15.46 -17.35 17.15
CA ILE A 70 -14.27 -17.92 17.84
C ILE A 70 -14.50 -18.06 19.34
N LYS A 71 -15.24 -17.14 19.96
CA LYS A 71 -15.56 -17.17 21.39
C LYS A 71 -16.73 -18.10 21.76
N GLY A 72 -17.41 -18.65 20.77
CA GLY A 72 -18.61 -19.45 20.98
C GLY A 72 -19.82 -18.64 21.46
N ALA A 73 -19.77 -17.30 21.37
CA ALA A 73 -20.87 -16.40 21.69
C ALA A 73 -21.65 -16.10 20.40
N GLY A 74 -22.93 -16.41 20.33
CA GLY A 74 -23.78 -15.98 19.22
C GLY A 74 -24.45 -17.09 18.42
N TYR A 75 -24.42 -18.29 18.91
CA TYR A 75 -25.35 -19.33 18.47
C TYR A 75 -26.56 -19.34 19.37
N PRO A 76 -27.78 -19.12 18.84
CA PRO A 76 -28.97 -19.38 19.58
C PRO A 76 -28.96 -20.85 19.97
N ASP A 77 -29.31 -21.10 21.21
CA ASP A 77 -29.67 -22.42 21.73
C ASP A 77 -28.62 -23.53 21.77
N GLY A 78 -27.68 -23.42 22.70
CA GLY A 78 -26.93 -24.60 23.16
C GLY A 78 -25.88 -25.17 22.20
N MET A 79 -25.59 -24.52 21.08
CA MET A 79 -24.55 -24.93 20.13
C MET A 79 -23.14 -24.51 20.56
N ALA A 80 -22.85 -24.45 21.86
CA ALA A 80 -21.48 -24.27 22.37
C ALA A 80 -20.48 -25.33 21.81
N GLY A 81 -20.98 -26.46 21.29
CA GLY A 81 -20.18 -27.43 20.54
C GLY A 81 -19.76 -27.00 19.15
N ALA A 82 -20.47 -26.07 18.53
CA ALA A 82 -20.14 -25.53 17.20
C ALA A 82 -18.91 -24.58 17.21
N ALA A 83 -18.53 -24.03 18.35
CA ALA A 83 -17.29 -23.28 18.52
C ALA A 83 -16.03 -24.10 18.23
N ARG A 84 -16.15 -25.41 18.20
CA ARG A 84 -15.08 -26.35 17.78
C ARG A 84 -15.17 -26.74 16.30
N SER A 85 -16.24 -26.38 15.61
CA SER A 85 -16.43 -26.63 14.19
C SER A 85 -15.89 -25.47 13.36
N THR A 86 -15.25 -25.78 12.25
CA THR A 86 -14.89 -24.77 11.24
C THR A 86 -16.06 -24.41 10.34
N PHE A 87 -17.21 -25.04 10.49
CA PHE A 87 -18.42 -24.88 9.68
C PHE A 87 -19.46 -24.02 10.42
N SER A 88 -20.15 -23.16 9.68
CA SER A 88 -21.26 -22.34 10.19
C SER A 88 -22.42 -22.29 9.21
N TRP A 89 -23.62 -22.60 9.70
CA TRP A 89 -24.87 -22.42 8.92
C TRP A 89 -25.22 -20.94 8.68
N ALA A 90 -24.72 -20.03 9.50
CA ALA A 90 -24.93 -18.59 9.37
C ALA A 90 -24.02 -17.93 8.32
N THR A 91 -23.11 -18.69 7.72
CA THR A 91 -22.20 -18.20 6.67
C THR A 91 -22.64 -18.78 5.34
N ASP A 92 -23.08 -17.92 4.40
CA ASP A 92 -23.45 -18.31 3.01
C ASP A 92 -24.35 -19.55 2.91
N LEU A 93 -25.38 -19.64 3.79
CA LEU A 93 -26.30 -20.78 3.88
C LEU A 93 -25.65 -22.10 4.30
N GLY A 94 -24.46 -22.04 4.84
CA GLY A 94 -23.68 -23.18 5.30
C GLY A 94 -22.32 -23.27 4.62
N SER A 95 -21.31 -22.70 5.25
CA SER A 95 -19.94 -22.70 4.74
C SER A 95 -18.91 -22.86 5.85
N GLY A 96 -17.68 -23.22 5.46
CA GLY A 96 -16.54 -23.24 6.37
C GLY A 96 -16.07 -21.83 6.69
N ALA A 97 -15.96 -21.48 7.98
CA ALA A 97 -15.49 -20.18 8.41
C ALA A 97 -14.08 -19.86 7.89
N MET A 98 -13.20 -20.87 7.82
CA MET A 98 -11.87 -20.72 7.22
C MET A 98 -11.95 -20.28 5.76
N ASN A 99 -12.84 -20.90 4.98
CA ASN A 99 -13.00 -20.62 3.57
C ASN A 99 -13.57 -19.24 3.32
N ALA A 100 -14.58 -18.84 4.08
CA ALA A 100 -15.27 -17.57 3.91
C ALA A 100 -14.46 -16.36 4.40
N TYR A 101 -13.69 -16.51 5.49
CA TYR A 101 -13.09 -15.38 6.18
C TYR A 101 -11.55 -15.34 6.16
N SER A 102 -10.86 -16.37 5.63
CA SER A 102 -9.39 -16.40 5.58
C SER A 102 -8.81 -15.25 4.76
N PHE A 103 -9.47 -14.86 3.68
CA PHE A 103 -9.06 -13.72 2.86
C PHE A 103 -9.17 -12.38 3.60
N TYR A 104 -10.17 -12.22 4.46
CA TYR A 104 -10.49 -10.91 5.05
C TYR A 104 -9.78 -10.63 6.37
N LEU A 105 -9.69 -11.64 7.27
CA LEU A 105 -9.28 -11.35 8.65
C LEU A 105 -8.65 -12.52 9.42
N TYR A 106 -8.90 -13.78 9.02
CA TYR A 106 -8.58 -14.93 9.87
C TYR A 106 -7.08 -15.04 10.21
N GLY A 107 -6.19 -14.69 9.29
CA GLY A 107 -4.75 -14.65 9.50
C GLY A 107 -4.20 -13.31 9.98
N SER A 108 -5.04 -12.28 10.12
CA SER A 108 -4.60 -10.94 10.49
C SER A 108 -4.21 -10.84 11.98
N PRO A 109 -2.99 -10.41 12.31
CA PRO A 109 -2.60 -10.17 13.69
C PRO A 109 -3.45 -9.08 14.37
N PHE A 110 -3.95 -8.13 13.60
CA PHE A 110 -4.82 -7.05 14.09
C PHE A 110 -6.20 -7.57 14.47
N PHE A 111 -6.73 -8.52 13.71
CA PHE A 111 -7.96 -9.21 14.08
C PHE A 111 -7.77 -10.03 15.36
N TRP A 112 -6.69 -10.80 15.48
CA TRP A 112 -6.41 -11.58 16.69
C TRP A 112 -6.26 -10.68 17.92
N LEU A 113 -5.65 -9.51 17.79
CA LEU A 113 -5.61 -8.53 18.87
C LEU A 113 -7.02 -8.07 19.27
N SER A 114 -7.96 -7.95 18.33
CA SER A 114 -9.33 -7.54 18.60
C SER A 114 -10.12 -8.57 19.43
N LEU A 115 -9.70 -9.83 19.45
CA LEU A 115 -10.35 -10.88 20.25
C LEU A 115 -10.24 -10.68 21.77
N ILE A 116 -9.34 -9.82 22.24
CA ILE A 116 -9.24 -9.45 23.66
C ILE A 116 -10.53 -8.75 24.12
N PHE A 117 -11.21 -8.07 23.19
CA PHE A 117 -12.38 -7.25 23.49
C PHE A 117 -13.70 -8.01 23.27
N PRO A 118 -14.80 -7.61 23.97
CA PRO A 118 -16.13 -8.16 23.74
C PRO A 118 -16.63 -7.92 22.31
N GLN A 119 -17.44 -8.82 21.79
CA GLN A 119 -18.00 -8.75 20.43
C GLN A 119 -18.66 -7.40 20.12
N ASN A 120 -19.40 -6.84 21.07
CA ASN A 120 -20.12 -5.57 20.88
C ASN A 120 -19.20 -4.35 20.79
N TRP A 121 -17.92 -4.47 21.14
CA TRP A 121 -16.93 -3.39 21.05
C TRP A 121 -16.25 -3.32 19.69
N LEU A 122 -16.40 -4.35 18.85
CA LEU A 122 -15.67 -4.43 17.57
C LEU A 122 -15.91 -3.22 16.65
N PRO A 123 -17.14 -2.68 16.48
CA PRO A 123 -17.35 -1.50 15.67
C PRO A 123 -16.55 -0.28 16.15
N TYR A 124 -16.38 -0.12 17.47
CA TYR A 124 -15.59 0.97 18.06
C TYR A 124 -14.08 0.77 17.89
N LEU A 125 -13.63 -0.47 17.71
CA LEU A 125 -12.21 -0.80 17.56
C LEU A 125 -11.69 -0.60 16.13
N MET A 126 -12.55 -0.40 15.12
CA MET A 126 -12.12 -0.29 13.74
C MET A 126 -11.10 0.84 13.53
N VAL A 127 -11.35 2.04 14.10
CA VAL A 127 -10.39 3.16 14.02
C VAL A 127 -9.13 2.90 14.83
N PRO A 128 -9.18 2.50 16.12
CA PRO A 128 -7.97 2.13 16.86
C PRO A 128 -7.09 1.10 16.14
N LEU A 129 -7.69 0.08 15.51
CA LEU A 129 -6.94 -0.91 14.75
C LEU A 129 -6.34 -0.32 13.48
N LEU A 130 -7.05 0.54 12.75
CA LEU A 130 -6.50 1.27 11.59
C LEU A 130 -5.32 2.14 12.02
N VAL A 131 -5.45 2.90 13.10
CA VAL A 131 -4.36 3.71 13.66
C VAL A 131 -3.13 2.85 13.97
N LEU A 132 -3.33 1.68 14.57
CA LEU A 132 -2.24 0.73 14.84
C LEU A 132 -1.59 0.23 13.55
N LYS A 133 -2.37 -0.07 12.50
CA LYS A 133 -1.85 -0.51 11.19
C LYS A 133 -0.96 0.57 10.55
N PHE A 134 -1.39 1.84 10.57
CA PHE A 134 -0.56 2.95 10.09
C PHE A 134 0.75 3.08 10.89
N ALA A 135 0.69 2.90 12.22
CA ALA A 135 1.89 2.90 13.05
C ALA A 135 2.87 1.78 12.66
N VAL A 136 2.35 0.54 12.49
CA VAL A 136 3.15 -0.63 12.12
C VAL A 136 3.74 -0.46 10.72
N ALA A 137 2.97 0.10 9.76
CA ALA A 137 3.46 0.44 8.42
C ALA A 137 4.63 1.42 8.47
N GLY A 138 4.48 2.50 9.26
CA GLY A 138 5.56 3.49 9.46
C GLY A 138 6.81 2.88 10.11
N GLY A 139 6.64 2.03 11.12
CA GLY A 139 7.74 1.34 11.79
C GLY A 139 8.53 0.42 10.85
N GLY A 140 7.81 -0.42 10.08
CA GLY A 140 8.43 -1.32 9.11
C GLY A 140 9.13 -0.57 7.98
N ALA A 141 8.48 0.44 7.42
CA ALA A 141 9.08 1.28 6.39
C ALA A 141 10.32 2.01 6.91
N TYR A 142 10.27 2.57 8.13
CA TYR A 142 11.45 3.20 8.76
C TYR A 142 12.61 2.21 8.85
N ARG A 143 12.34 0.99 9.32
CA ARG A 143 13.37 -0.04 9.49
C ARG A 143 14.01 -0.41 8.16
N TYR A 144 13.23 -0.59 7.11
CA TYR A 144 13.69 -0.84 5.76
C TYR A 144 14.53 0.34 5.21
N LEU A 145 14.02 1.58 5.37
CA LEU A 145 14.64 2.78 4.80
C LEU A 145 15.97 3.15 5.44
N CYS A 146 16.19 2.78 6.70
CA CYS A 146 17.46 3.01 7.40
C CYS A 146 18.69 2.41 6.68
N ARG A 147 18.49 1.46 5.76
CA ARG A 147 19.57 0.90 4.94
C ARG A 147 19.98 1.82 3.79
N TYR A 148 19.08 2.68 3.34
CA TYR A 148 19.26 3.48 2.12
C TYR A 148 19.59 4.95 2.39
N VAL A 149 19.48 5.40 3.64
CA VAL A 149 19.78 6.77 4.06
C VAL A 149 20.66 6.76 5.29
N CYS A 150 21.58 7.75 5.36
CA CYS A 150 22.50 7.88 6.50
C CYS A 150 21.83 8.53 7.70
N ARG A 151 20.96 9.51 7.46
CA ARG A 151 20.30 10.29 8.52
C ARG A 151 18.94 9.74 8.84
N SER A 152 18.70 9.42 10.10
CA SER A 152 17.41 8.89 10.58
C SER A 152 16.22 9.79 10.25
N ASP A 153 16.39 11.12 10.22
CA ASP A 153 15.33 12.07 9.87
C ASP A 153 14.78 11.84 8.43
N HIS A 154 15.65 11.42 7.49
CA HIS A 154 15.22 11.08 6.11
C HIS A 154 14.53 9.71 6.04
N ALA A 155 14.94 8.76 6.89
CA ALA A 155 14.21 7.50 7.03
C ALA A 155 12.80 7.72 7.60
N VAL A 156 12.65 8.60 8.61
CA VAL A 156 11.35 9.02 9.15
C VAL A 156 10.49 9.64 8.06
N LEU A 157 11.05 10.57 7.26
CA LEU A 157 10.34 11.18 6.13
C LEU A 157 9.83 10.14 5.15
N GLY A 158 10.71 9.25 4.67
CA GLY A 158 10.33 8.20 3.73
C GLY A 158 9.28 7.23 4.30
N ALA A 159 9.36 6.91 5.59
CA ALA A 159 8.39 6.07 6.27
C ALA A 159 7.00 6.72 6.35
N CYS A 160 6.94 8.02 6.61
CA CYS A 160 5.69 8.78 6.58
C CYS A 160 5.10 8.88 5.16
N LEU A 161 5.96 9.06 4.14
CA LEU A 161 5.52 9.02 2.74
C LEU A 161 4.88 7.67 2.37
N TYR A 162 5.46 6.57 2.85
CA TYR A 162 4.92 5.23 2.63
C TYR A 162 3.60 5.01 3.38
N ALA A 163 3.60 5.26 4.68
CA ALA A 163 2.43 5.03 5.53
C ALA A 163 1.21 5.80 5.04
N PHE A 164 1.38 7.03 4.57
CA PHE A 164 0.31 7.91 4.07
C PHE A 164 0.32 8.07 2.54
N SER A 165 0.87 7.09 1.82
CA SER A 165 0.78 7.06 0.36
C SER A 165 -0.67 7.02 -0.11
N GLY A 166 -0.90 7.45 -1.35
CA GLY A 166 -2.22 7.36 -1.96
C GLY A 166 -2.78 5.93 -1.94
N PHE A 167 -1.92 4.92 -2.06
CA PHE A 167 -2.34 3.53 -1.91
C PHE A 167 -2.96 3.25 -0.53
N SER A 168 -2.30 3.69 0.53
CA SER A 168 -2.78 3.49 1.90
C SER A 168 -4.09 4.21 2.15
N ILE A 169 -4.22 5.46 1.71
CA ILE A 169 -5.43 6.27 1.93
C ILE A 169 -6.61 5.72 1.11
N TYR A 170 -6.39 5.37 -0.16
CA TYR A 170 -7.42 4.71 -0.99
C TYR A 170 -7.97 3.44 -0.31
N ASN A 171 -7.07 2.62 0.23
CA ASN A 171 -7.41 1.29 0.74
C ASN A 171 -7.90 1.28 2.21
N VAL A 172 -8.10 2.44 2.86
CA VAL A 172 -8.85 2.52 4.13
C VAL A 172 -10.23 1.86 3.98
N PHE A 173 -10.85 2.01 2.81
CA PHE A 173 -12.12 1.37 2.47
C PHE A 173 -12.05 -0.17 2.56
N PHE A 174 -10.92 -0.75 2.18
CA PHE A 174 -10.63 -2.19 2.29
C PHE A 174 -9.73 -2.44 3.50
N ASN A 175 -10.27 -2.34 4.70
CA ASN A 175 -9.54 -2.40 5.97
C ASN A 175 -8.42 -3.48 6.01
N HIS A 176 -8.67 -4.69 5.46
CA HIS A 176 -7.70 -5.79 5.43
C HIS A 176 -6.53 -5.56 4.46
N PHE A 177 -6.63 -4.63 3.49
CA PHE A 177 -5.50 -4.26 2.64
C PHE A 177 -4.46 -3.43 3.40
N ILE A 178 -4.88 -2.69 4.42
CA ILE A 178 -3.94 -1.94 5.26
C ILE A 178 -3.08 -2.88 6.11
N ASP A 179 -3.56 -4.09 6.43
CA ASP A 179 -2.74 -5.12 7.09
C ASP A 179 -1.52 -5.48 6.25
N VAL A 180 -1.74 -5.64 4.94
CA VAL A 180 -0.68 -5.97 3.98
C VAL A 180 0.33 -4.83 3.86
N VAL A 181 -0.15 -3.57 3.78
CA VAL A 181 0.71 -2.38 3.80
C VAL A 181 1.53 -2.31 5.08
N ALA A 182 0.93 -2.67 6.22
CA ALA A 182 1.60 -2.64 7.52
C ALA A 182 2.71 -3.70 7.65
N LEU A 183 2.49 -4.90 7.12
CA LEU A 183 3.37 -6.06 7.36
C LEU A 183 4.44 -6.25 6.29
N PHE A 184 4.19 -5.85 5.04
CA PHE A 184 5.12 -6.06 3.94
C PHE A 184 6.51 -5.41 4.15
N PRO A 185 6.64 -4.17 4.64
CA PRO A 185 7.97 -3.57 4.83
C PRO A 185 8.87 -4.35 5.80
N TRP A 186 8.30 -5.03 6.77
CA TRP A 186 9.04 -5.87 7.70
C TRP A 186 9.61 -7.12 7.01
N MET A 187 8.85 -7.72 6.09
CA MET A 187 9.34 -8.85 5.30
C MET A 187 10.46 -8.42 4.34
N LEU A 188 10.31 -7.27 3.68
CA LEU A 188 11.34 -6.75 2.78
C LEU A 188 12.61 -6.35 3.54
N TRP A 189 12.45 -5.75 4.73
CA TRP A 189 13.57 -5.50 5.63
C TRP A 189 14.26 -6.80 6.06
N ALA A 190 13.51 -7.83 6.44
CA ALA A 190 14.07 -9.11 6.85
C ALA A 190 14.83 -9.80 5.71
N LEU A 191 14.33 -9.69 4.47
CA LEU A 191 15.06 -10.14 3.29
C LEU A 191 16.40 -9.39 3.15
N ASP A 192 16.40 -8.07 3.26
CA ASP A 192 17.63 -7.28 3.18
C ASP A 192 18.62 -7.63 4.32
N GLU A 193 18.15 -7.87 5.54
CA GLU A 193 19.02 -8.37 6.63
C GLU A 193 19.68 -9.69 6.24
N THR A 194 18.92 -10.61 5.66
CA THR A 194 19.47 -11.91 5.22
C THR A 194 20.46 -11.76 4.07
N LEU A 195 20.23 -10.82 3.14
CA LEU A 195 21.12 -10.62 1.99
C LEU A 195 22.45 -9.96 2.37
N TYR A 196 22.43 -9.02 3.32
CA TYR A 196 23.59 -8.19 3.67
C TYR A 196 24.29 -8.65 4.95
N GLU A 197 23.55 -9.12 5.95
CA GLU A 197 24.04 -9.60 7.24
C GLU A 197 24.00 -11.14 7.28
N GLN A 198 24.77 -11.77 6.42
CA GLN A 198 24.67 -13.21 6.12
C GLN A 198 24.87 -14.17 7.30
N GLU A 199 25.44 -13.71 8.40
CA GLU A 199 25.72 -14.54 9.58
C GLU A 199 24.85 -14.19 10.79
N GLU A 200 23.97 -13.22 10.66
CA GLU A 200 23.09 -12.77 11.73
C GLU A 200 21.62 -13.02 11.42
N HIS A 201 20.75 -12.92 12.43
CA HIS A 201 19.29 -12.93 12.31
C HIS A 201 18.68 -14.13 11.57
N TYR A 202 19.21 -15.35 11.83
CA TYR A 202 18.64 -16.59 11.28
C TYR A 202 17.16 -16.74 11.65
N GLY A 203 16.34 -17.15 10.65
CA GLY A 203 14.91 -17.35 10.81
C GLY A 203 14.06 -16.09 10.78
N LEU A 204 14.67 -14.88 10.76
CA LEU A 204 13.94 -13.62 10.72
C LEU A 204 13.13 -13.50 9.43
N PHE A 205 13.73 -13.86 8.30
CA PHE A 205 13.03 -13.82 7.01
C PHE A 205 11.92 -14.87 6.96
N ALA A 206 12.18 -16.11 7.44
CA ALA A 206 11.15 -17.14 7.55
C ALA A 206 9.95 -16.70 8.40
N PHE A 207 10.19 -16.06 9.54
CA PHE A 207 9.14 -15.51 10.39
C PHE A 207 8.24 -14.53 9.63
N TRP A 208 8.84 -13.53 8.95
CA TRP A 208 8.07 -12.53 8.24
C TRP A 208 7.40 -13.05 6.97
N VAL A 209 7.99 -14.05 6.30
CA VAL A 209 7.32 -14.80 5.22
C VAL A 209 6.06 -15.50 5.76
N GLY A 210 6.18 -16.21 6.88
CA GLY A 210 5.04 -16.86 7.53
C GLY A 210 3.94 -15.86 7.94
N VAL A 211 4.31 -14.75 8.56
CA VAL A 211 3.37 -13.70 8.98
C VAL A 211 2.62 -13.11 7.78
N ASN A 212 3.31 -12.79 6.68
CA ASN A 212 2.65 -12.21 5.49
C ASN A 212 1.76 -13.23 4.78
N LEU A 213 2.18 -14.49 4.69
CA LEU A 213 1.37 -15.56 4.12
C LEU A 213 0.11 -15.83 4.96
N LEU A 214 0.26 -15.94 6.29
CA LEU A 214 -0.86 -16.11 7.21
C LEU A 214 -1.83 -14.93 7.11
N ASN A 215 -1.30 -13.70 7.08
CA ASN A 215 -2.13 -12.51 7.02
C ASN A 215 -3.06 -12.51 5.81
N ASN A 216 -2.51 -12.78 4.61
CA ASN A 216 -3.33 -12.83 3.40
C ASN A 216 -2.62 -13.55 2.25
N TYR A 217 -3.03 -14.78 1.98
CA TYR A 217 -2.45 -15.62 0.93
C TYR A 217 -2.61 -15.03 -0.48
N PHE A 218 -3.68 -14.30 -0.75
CA PHE A 218 -3.93 -13.69 -2.07
C PHE A 218 -2.91 -12.61 -2.40
N PHE A 219 -2.64 -11.70 -1.45
CA PHE A 219 -1.58 -10.69 -1.62
C PHE A 219 -0.18 -11.30 -1.57
N PHE A 220 -0.01 -12.39 -0.82
CA PHE A 220 1.27 -13.04 -0.69
C PHE A 220 1.81 -13.59 -2.01
N ILE A 221 0.95 -14.06 -2.92
CA ILE A 221 1.35 -14.47 -4.28
C ILE A 221 2.06 -13.30 -4.99
N GLY A 222 1.45 -12.12 -4.96
CA GLY A 222 2.07 -10.92 -5.53
C GLY A 222 3.35 -10.51 -4.81
N GLN A 223 3.41 -10.68 -3.49
CA GLN A 223 4.63 -10.40 -2.71
C GLN A 223 5.77 -11.33 -3.10
N VAL A 224 5.51 -12.63 -3.31
CA VAL A 224 6.52 -13.59 -3.79
C VAL A 224 7.08 -13.15 -5.14
N LEU A 225 6.20 -12.79 -6.09
CA LEU A 225 6.64 -12.29 -7.40
C LEU A 225 7.50 -11.03 -7.26
N PHE A 226 7.07 -10.09 -6.41
CA PHE A 226 7.85 -8.88 -6.15
C PHE A 226 9.22 -9.19 -5.51
N LEU A 227 9.28 -10.10 -4.52
CA LEU A 227 10.53 -10.50 -3.89
C LEU A 227 11.50 -11.14 -4.89
N VAL A 228 11.00 -11.93 -5.84
CA VAL A 228 11.79 -12.48 -6.94
C VAL A 228 12.35 -11.37 -7.84
N ILE A 229 11.51 -10.41 -8.26
CA ILE A 229 11.93 -9.24 -9.05
C ILE A 229 13.00 -8.45 -8.26
N TYR A 230 12.75 -8.19 -7.01
CA TYR A 230 13.65 -7.47 -6.12
C TYR A 230 15.01 -8.16 -5.99
N PHE A 231 15.00 -9.46 -5.72
CA PHE A 231 16.21 -10.26 -5.61
C PHE A 231 17.01 -10.29 -6.92
N ILE A 232 16.36 -10.54 -8.07
CA ILE A 232 17.03 -10.57 -9.37
C ILE A 232 17.63 -9.20 -9.71
N CYS A 233 16.91 -8.12 -9.48
CA CYS A 233 17.42 -6.78 -9.74
C CYS A 233 18.66 -6.47 -8.89
N LYS A 234 18.65 -6.81 -7.61
CA LYS A 234 19.80 -6.63 -6.71
C LYS A 234 20.97 -7.54 -7.04
N LEU A 235 20.69 -8.78 -7.44
CA LEU A 235 21.72 -9.73 -7.88
C LEU A 235 22.42 -9.22 -9.15
N THR A 236 21.67 -8.74 -10.12
CA THR A 236 22.20 -8.24 -11.41
C THR A 236 22.95 -6.91 -11.27
N THR A 237 22.69 -6.12 -10.23
CA THR A 237 23.46 -4.92 -9.89
C THR A 237 24.63 -5.19 -8.96
N LYS A 238 24.78 -6.44 -8.49
CA LYS A 238 25.82 -6.87 -7.55
C LYS A 238 25.76 -6.09 -6.23
N ASP A 239 24.56 -5.79 -5.74
CA ASP A 239 24.35 -5.05 -4.49
C ASP A 239 24.82 -5.84 -3.25
N PHE A 240 24.92 -7.16 -3.36
CA PHE A 240 25.39 -8.06 -2.31
C PHE A 240 26.23 -9.21 -2.89
N PRO A 241 27.14 -9.82 -2.10
CA PRO A 241 27.91 -10.98 -2.54
C PRO A 241 27.05 -12.24 -2.48
N MET A 242 26.80 -12.85 -3.65
CA MET A 242 26.06 -14.11 -3.74
C MET A 242 27.01 -15.30 -3.60
N ASN A 243 26.62 -16.24 -2.74
CA ASN A 243 27.30 -17.53 -2.57
C ASN A 243 26.28 -18.65 -2.36
N VAL A 244 26.73 -19.89 -2.46
CA VAL A 244 25.85 -21.08 -2.32
C VAL A 244 25.21 -21.15 -0.93
N ARG A 245 25.94 -20.80 0.12
CA ARG A 245 25.41 -20.78 1.50
C ARG A 245 24.24 -19.83 1.65
N LEU A 246 24.35 -18.61 1.11
CA LEU A 246 23.27 -17.63 1.11
C LEU A 246 22.05 -18.11 0.32
N PHE A 247 22.30 -18.71 -0.85
CA PHE A 247 21.20 -19.27 -1.66
C PHE A 247 20.43 -20.36 -0.92
N VAL A 248 21.15 -21.33 -0.32
CA VAL A 248 20.54 -22.41 0.46
C VAL A 248 19.79 -21.84 1.67
N ARG A 249 20.36 -20.86 2.36
CA ARG A 249 19.69 -20.18 3.48
C ARG A 249 18.39 -19.52 3.04
N LEU A 250 18.41 -18.72 1.96
CA LEU A 250 17.22 -18.04 1.44
C LEU A 250 16.14 -19.04 1.03
N ALA A 251 16.50 -20.10 0.32
CA ALA A 251 15.57 -21.16 -0.06
C ALA A 251 14.97 -21.84 1.17
N PHE A 252 15.80 -22.19 2.15
CA PHE A 252 15.35 -22.83 3.39
C PHE A 252 14.43 -21.91 4.21
N GLU A 253 14.81 -20.64 4.42
CA GLU A 253 13.97 -19.69 5.17
C GLU A 253 12.65 -19.38 4.44
N SER A 254 12.66 -19.31 3.10
CA SER A 254 11.44 -19.16 2.29
C SER A 254 10.49 -20.36 2.46
N LEU A 255 11.02 -21.58 2.37
CA LEU A 255 10.24 -22.81 2.54
C LEU A 255 9.74 -22.96 3.97
N LEU A 256 10.56 -22.64 4.96
CA LEU A 256 10.16 -22.67 6.38
C LEU A 256 9.05 -21.67 6.65
N GLY A 257 9.16 -20.44 6.16
CA GLY A 257 8.11 -19.42 6.28
C GLY A 257 6.82 -19.84 5.59
N ALA A 258 6.92 -20.42 4.38
CA ALA A 258 5.77 -20.96 3.68
C ALA A 258 5.12 -22.12 4.48
N ALA A 259 5.91 -23.01 5.06
CA ALA A 259 5.41 -24.11 5.90
C ALA A 259 4.67 -23.59 7.14
N LEU A 260 5.16 -22.52 7.79
CA LEU A 260 4.46 -21.86 8.90
C LEU A 260 3.08 -21.32 8.49
N GLY A 261 2.97 -20.76 7.29
CA GLY A 261 1.71 -20.22 6.73
C GLY A 261 0.79 -21.29 6.15
N PHE A 262 1.26 -22.52 5.94
CA PHE A 262 0.53 -23.59 5.26
C PHE A 262 -0.75 -23.99 5.98
N VAL A 263 -0.82 -23.78 7.28
CA VAL A 263 -2.00 -24.05 8.13
C VAL A 263 -3.27 -23.32 7.61
N LEU A 264 -3.12 -22.08 7.12
CA LEU A 264 -4.22 -21.33 6.52
C LEU A 264 -4.25 -21.46 4.99
N LEU A 265 -3.09 -21.58 4.35
CA LEU A 265 -3.00 -21.65 2.90
C LEU A 265 -3.68 -22.91 2.37
N TRP A 266 -3.44 -24.08 2.97
CA TRP A 266 -3.96 -25.34 2.45
C TRP A 266 -5.48 -25.43 2.43
N PRO A 267 -6.21 -25.14 3.53
CA PRO A 267 -7.67 -25.04 3.48
C PRO A 267 -8.19 -24.03 2.47
N ALA A 268 -7.52 -22.86 2.33
CA ALA A 268 -7.90 -21.86 1.37
C ALA A 268 -7.73 -22.35 -0.07
N VAL A 269 -6.63 -23.05 -0.40
CA VAL A 269 -6.41 -23.66 -1.71
C VAL A 269 -7.50 -24.69 -2.03
N LEU A 270 -7.81 -25.58 -1.09
CA LEU A 270 -8.90 -26.58 -1.30
C LEU A 270 -10.25 -25.91 -1.55
N SER A 271 -10.55 -24.81 -0.85
CA SER A 271 -11.76 -24.06 -1.06
C SER A 271 -11.80 -23.37 -2.44
N ILE A 272 -10.69 -22.77 -2.88
CA ILE A 272 -10.60 -22.12 -4.20
C ILE A 272 -10.78 -23.16 -5.33
N LEU A 273 -10.16 -24.33 -5.19
CA LEU A 273 -10.30 -25.41 -6.20
C LEU A 273 -11.74 -25.93 -6.33
N GLN A 274 -12.53 -25.82 -5.29
CA GLN A 274 -13.96 -26.21 -5.29
C GLN A 274 -14.90 -25.08 -5.72
N ASN A 275 -14.39 -23.85 -5.91
CA ASN A 275 -15.20 -22.70 -6.29
C ASN A 275 -15.55 -22.79 -7.79
N PRO A 276 -16.83 -22.70 -8.16
CA PRO A 276 -17.27 -22.74 -9.56
C PRO A 276 -16.87 -21.51 -10.37
N ARG A 277 -16.38 -20.44 -9.74
CA ARG A 277 -15.82 -19.28 -10.44
C ARG A 277 -14.57 -19.72 -11.18
N THR A 278 -14.69 -19.84 -12.50
CA THR A 278 -13.56 -20.13 -13.38
C THR A 278 -12.58 -18.98 -13.41
N ILE A 279 -11.30 -19.30 -13.52
CA ILE A 279 -10.25 -18.31 -13.78
C ILE A 279 -10.35 -17.95 -15.26
N ASP A 280 -10.87 -16.77 -15.56
CA ASP A 280 -10.81 -16.22 -16.92
C ASP A 280 -9.41 -15.69 -17.21
N LEU A 281 -8.58 -16.54 -17.78
CA LEU A 281 -7.28 -16.12 -18.29
C LEU A 281 -7.51 -15.20 -19.51
N SER A 282 -6.93 -14.01 -19.45
CA SER A 282 -6.92 -13.10 -20.60
C SER A 282 -6.34 -13.79 -21.83
N SER A 283 -7.00 -13.68 -22.97
CA SER A 283 -6.59 -14.27 -24.23
C SER A 283 -6.61 -13.24 -25.38
N GLY A 284 -5.96 -13.56 -26.48
CA GLY A 284 -5.91 -12.69 -27.64
C GLY A 284 -5.23 -11.33 -27.35
N TRP A 285 -5.74 -10.25 -27.90
CA TRP A 285 -5.20 -8.91 -27.68
C TRP A 285 -5.27 -8.45 -26.22
N GLY A 286 -6.27 -8.89 -25.46
CA GLY A 286 -6.37 -8.62 -24.02
C GLY A 286 -5.26 -9.24 -23.18
N PHE A 287 -4.43 -10.11 -23.74
CA PHE A 287 -3.27 -10.70 -23.07
C PHE A 287 -2.10 -9.70 -22.99
N LEU A 288 -1.81 -8.96 -24.05
CA LEU A 288 -0.70 -8.02 -24.13
C LEU A 288 -1.12 -6.56 -23.95
N THR A 289 -2.35 -6.21 -24.30
CA THR A 289 -2.86 -4.85 -24.23
C THR A 289 -4.18 -4.81 -23.49
N TYR A 290 -4.39 -3.76 -22.69
CA TYR A 290 -5.68 -3.56 -22.02
C TYR A 290 -6.77 -3.29 -23.06
N SER A 291 -7.89 -3.97 -22.94
CA SER A 291 -9.08 -3.75 -23.79
C SER A 291 -9.66 -2.35 -23.61
N LYS A 292 -9.47 -1.75 -22.43
CA LYS A 292 -9.83 -0.36 -22.13
C LYS A 292 -8.60 0.51 -22.19
N VAL A 293 -8.44 1.29 -23.26
CA VAL A 293 -7.28 2.17 -23.48
C VAL A 293 -7.09 3.18 -22.34
N GLN A 294 -8.20 3.61 -21.71
CA GLN A 294 -8.21 4.51 -20.55
C GLN A 294 -7.39 3.97 -19.37
N GLN A 295 -7.22 2.64 -19.28
CA GLN A 295 -6.39 2.01 -18.24
C GLN A 295 -4.95 2.52 -18.24
N TYR A 296 -4.34 2.73 -19.40
CA TYR A 296 -2.98 3.25 -19.51
C TYR A 296 -2.85 4.65 -18.93
N LEU A 297 -3.83 5.49 -19.21
CA LEU A 297 -3.84 6.85 -18.68
C LEU A 297 -4.15 6.84 -17.17
N ALA A 298 -5.05 5.98 -16.72
CA ALA A 298 -5.34 5.80 -15.30
C ALA A 298 -4.10 5.32 -14.53
N ILE A 299 -3.30 4.39 -15.08
CA ILE A 299 -2.01 3.97 -14.52
C ILE A 299 -1.08 5.18 -14.37
N LEU A 300 -0.90 5.99 -15.41
CA LEU A 300 -0.04 7.17 -15.36
C LEU A 300 -0.53 8.18 -14.32
N LEU A 301 -1.80 8.49 -14.31
CA LEU A 301 -2.39 9.46 -13.39
C LEU A 301 -2.32 8.99 -11.94
N SER A 302 -2.41 7.69 -11.68
CA SER A 302 -2.30 7.12 -10.34
C SER A 302 -0.96 7.40 -9.62
N TRP A 303 0.07 7.73 -10.37
CA TRP A 303 1.39 8.09 -9.84
C TRP A 303 1.51 9.60 -9.60
N LEU A 304 0.74 10.39 -10.33
CA LEU A 304 0.86 11.85 -10.35
C LEU A 304 -0.18 12.54 -9.47
N LEU A 305 -1.41 12.04 -9.47
CA LEU A 305 -2.53 12.64 -8.76
C LEU A 305 -2.88 11.89 -7.49
N PRO A 306 -3.34 12.60 -6.44
CA PRO A 306 -3.99 11.96 -5.31
C PRO A 306 -5.14 11.05 -5.75
N PRO A 307 -5.41 9.94 -5.04
CA PRO A 307 -6.44 8.99 -5.44
C PRO A 307 -7.85 9.56 -5.30
N ASP A 308 -8.71 9.12 -6.19
CA ASP A 308 -10.15 9.20 -6.03
C ASP A 308 -10.67 8.26 -4.92
N SER A 309 -11.87 8.51 -4.43
CA SER A 309 -12.57 7.53 -3.58
C SER A 309 -12.79 6.22 -4.35
N PRO A 310 -12.75 5.04 -3.69
CA PRO A 310 -12.78 3.74 -4.36
C PRO A 310 -13.98 3.49 -5.28
N TYR A 311 -15.09 4.16 -5.08
CA TYR A 311 -16.33 3.98 -5.83
C TYR A 311 -16.89 5.27 -6.43
N ILE A 312 -16.30 6.43 -6.12
CA ILE A 312 -16.63 7.72 -6.74
C ILE A 312 -15.40 8.14 -7.55
N THR A 313 -15.54 8.19 -8.85
CA THR A 313 -14.43 8.50 -9.77
C THR A 313 -14.56 9.93 -10.29
N SER A 314 -13.44 10.63 -10.42
CA SER A 314 -13.44 12.02 -10.91
C SER A 314 -13.46 12.10 -12.44
N ILE A 315 -12.75 11.21 -13.14
CA ILE A 315 -12.53 11.34 -14.59
C ILE A 315 -13.30 10.27 -15.38
N TRP A 316 -13.22 9.00 -14.97
CA TRP A 316 -13.74 7.89 -15.76
C TRP A 316 -15.05 7.37 -15.20
N SER A 317 -15.85 6.73 -16.08
CA SER A 317 -17.00 5.95 -15.61
C SER A 317 -16.55 4.86 -14.62
N GLU A 318 -17.41 4.53 -13.66
CA GLU A 318 -17.15 3.58 -12.58
C GLU A 318 -16.55 2.23 -13.07
N GLY A 319 -16.98 1.74 -14.22
CA GLY A 319 -16.55 0.44 -14.76
C GLY A 319 -15.07 0.35 -15.16
N ILE A 320 -14.28 1.45 -15.11
CA ILE A 320 -12.87 1.45 -15.54
C ILE A 320 -11.92 1.34 -14.36
N ILE A 321 -12.10 2.15 -13.32
CA ILE A 321 -11.14 2.27 -12.20
C ILE A 321 -11.74 1.99 -10.82
N LYS A 322 -13.03 1.71 -10.74
CA LYS A 322 -13.70 1.33 -9.48
C LYS A 322 -13.07 0.07 -8.90
N TRP A 323 -12.77 0.07 -7.61
CA TRP A 323 -12.23 -1.06 -6.85
C TRP A 323 -10.82 -1.56 -7.23
N THR A 324 -10.10 -0.82 -8.08
CA THR A 324 -8.80 -1.27 -8.61
C THR A 324 -7.64 -1.09 -7.65
N SER A 325 -7.77 -0.28 -6.60
CA SER A 325 -6.67 0.18 -5.72
C SER A 325 -5.54 0.87 -6.50
N MET A 326 -5.88 1.52 -7.62
CA MET A 326 -4.90 2.13 -8.51
C MET A 326 -4.45 3.48 -7.96
N SER A 327 -3.47 3.45 -7.06
CA SER A 327 -2.80 4.64 -6.57
C SER A 327 -1.37 4.34 -6.14
N ALA A 328 -0.43 5.11 -6.67
CA ALA A 328 0.97 5.13 -6.26
C ALA A 328 1.43 6.55 -5.90
N TYR A 329 0.48 7.47 -5.68
CA TYR A 329 0.75 8.85 -5.30
C TYR A 329 1.54 8.93 -3.99
N LEU A 330 2.57 9.75 -3.98
CA LEU A 330 3.30 10.10 -2.76
C LEU A 330 2.89 11.50 -2.28
N PRO A 331 2.60 11.69 -0.98
CA PRO A 331 2.23 12.99 -0.44
C PRO A 331 3.17 14.10 -0.89
N LEU A 332 2.63 15.30 -1.12
CA LEU A 332 3.30 16.45 -1.71
C LEU A 332 3.88 16.20 -3.11
N CYS A 333 3.35 15.24 -3.89
CA CYS A 333 3.94 14.82 -5.16
C CYS A 333 5.43 14.49 -5.06
N SER A 334 5.86 13.96 -3.92
CA SER A 334 7.28 13.68 -3.63
C SER A 334 7.88 12.58 -4.53
N LEU A 335 7.09 12.01 -5.45
CA LEU A 335 7.57 11.29 -6.63
C LEU A 335 8.64 12.08 -7.41
N ALA A 336 8.57 13.43 -7.38
CA ALA A 336 9.60 14.28 -7.96
C ALA A 336 11.00 13.97 -7.43
N GLY A 337 11.13 13.63 -6.14
CA GLY A 337 12.39 13.19 -5.55
C GLY A 337 12.87 11.84 -6.12
N ALA A 338 11.97 10.87 -6.30
CA ALA A 338 12.31 9.60 -6.94
C ALA A 338 12.74 9.79 -8.41
N MET A 339 12.11 10.70 -9.14
CA MET A 339 12.49 11.04 -10.52
C MET A 339 13.85 11.75 -10.58
N ALA A 340 14.16 12.63 -9.62
CA ALA A 340 15.50 13.23 -9.50
C ALA A 340 16.55 12.17 -9.20
N TYR A 341 16.28 11.25 -8.26
CA TYR A 341 17.13 10.09 -8.01
C TYR A 341 17.38 9.26 -9.27
N TRP A 342 16.32 9.00 -10.02
CA TRP A 342 16.38 8.23 -11.26
C TRP A 342 17.36 8.85 -12.29
N ARG A 343 17.35 10.18 -12.41
CA ARG A 343 18.24 10.91 -13.31
C ARG A 343 19.68 10.93 -12.82
N ALA A 344 19.89 11.15 -11.53
CA ALA A 344 21.21 11.31 -10.93
C ALA A 344 22.00 9.99 -10.81
N ARG A 345 21.33 8.87 -10.49
CA ARG A 345 22.01 7.59 -10.23
C ARG A 345 21.93 6.66 -11.46
N LYS A 346 23.06 6.12 -11.87
CA LYS A 346 23.16 5.13 -12.96
C LYS A 346 23.35 3.73 -12.36
N GLY A 347 22.73 2.70 -12.97
CA GLY A 347 22.97 1.29 -12.64
C GLY A 347 22.45 0.81 -11.29
N ASP A 348 21.59 1.56 -10.63
CA ASP A 348 21.05 1.26 -9.31
C ASP A 348 19.90 0.23 -9.35
N SER A 349 19.85 -0.70 -8.40
CA SER A 349 18.83 -1.75 -8.34
C SER A 349 17.41 -1.21 -8.17
N LYS A 350 17.22 -0.14 -7.38
CA LYS A 350 15.91 0.48 -7.16
C LYS A 350 15.29 0.95 -8.48
N LYS A 351 16.11 1.50 -9.39
CA LYS A 351 15.65 1.90 -10.73
C LYS A 351 15.18 0.69 -11.53
N ARG A 352 15.93 -0.42 -11.50
CA ARG A 352 15.56 -1.65 -12.21
C ARG A 352 14.26 -2.23 -11.64
N ILE A 353 14.11 -2.25 -10.33
CA ILE A 353 12.89 -2.71 -9.67
C ILE A 353 11.68 -1.87 -10.12
N VAL A 354 11.77 -0.54 -10.04
CA VAL A 354 10.68 0.36 -10.43
C VAL A 354 10.38 0.25 -11.93
N ALA A 355 11.41 0.16 -12.79
CA ALA A 355 11.22 -0.04 -14.24
C ALA A 355 10.49 -1.35 -14.53
N THR A 356 10.93 -2.45 -13.90
CA THR A 356 10.29 -3.76 -14.07
C THR A 356 8.82 -3.69 -13.60
N CYS A 357 8.56 -3.10 -12.44
CA CYS A 357 7.19 -2.90 -11.95
C CYS A 357 6.35 -2.04 -12.92
N ALA A 358 6.91 -0.99 -13.51
CA ALA A 358 6.20 -0.18 -14.50
C ALA A 358 5.84 -1.00 -15.76
N ILE A 359 6.75 -1.86 -16.25
CA ILE A 359 6.45 -2.78 -17.35
C ILE A 359 5.33 -3.74 -16.97
N PHE A 360 5.40 -4.32 -15.76
CA PHE A 360 4.36 -5.22 -15.26
C PHE A 360 3.00 -4.52 -15.16
N ALA A 361 2.95 -3.26 -14.76
CA ALA A 361 1.71 -2.48 -14.70
C ALA A 361 1.11 -2.20 -16.10
N LEU A 362 1.96 -2.03 -17.13
CA LEU A 362 1.53 -1.67 -18.49
C LEU A 362 1.10 -2.87 -19.33
N VAL A 363 1.46 -4.10 -18.96
CA VAL A 363 1.14 -5.31 -19.72
C VAL A 363 0.17 -6.19 -18.93
N PRO A 364 -1.07 -6.41 -19.39
CA PRO A 364 -2.12 -7.08 -18.63
C PRO A 364 -1.73 -8.44 -18.06
N VAL A 365 -1.11 -9.32 -18.84
CA VAL A 365 -0.68 -10.64 -18.36
C VAL A 365 0.37 -10.53 -17.26
N LEU A 366 1.31 -9.58 -17.35
CA LEU A 366 2.30 -9.36 -16.32
C LEU A 366 1.67 -8.78 -15.06
N ASN A 367 0.74 -7.82 -15.20
CA ASN A 367 -0.03 -7.29 -14.08
C ASN A 367 -0.83 -8.40 -13.38
N SER A 368 -1.49 -9.27 -14.15
CA SER A 368 -2.29 -10.37 -13.61
C SER A 368 -1.46 -11.43 -12.88
N ALA A 369 -0.15 -11.54 -13.19
CA ALA A 369 0.74 -12.47 -12.48
C ALA A 369 0.82 -12.19 -10.97
N PHE A 370 0.62 -10.94 -10.53
CA PHE A 370 0.51 -10.59 -9.11
C PHE A 370 -0.74 -11.18 -8.43
N TYR A 371 -1.69 -11.72 -9.17
CA TYR A 371 -2.95 -12.29 -8.73
C TYR A 371 -3.16 -13.72 -9.23
N ALA A 372 -2.10 -14.48 -9.42
CA ALA A 372 -2.13 -15.82 -10.00
C ALA A 372 -2.89 -15.86 -11.35
N LEU A 373 -2.72 -14.85 -12.18
CA LEU A 373 -3.36 -14.66 -13.50
C LEU A 373 -4.90 -14.49 -13.45
N ASN A 374 -5.47 -14.16 -12.30
CA ASN A 374 -6.93 -14.08 -12.12
C ASN A 374 -7.54 -12.71 -12.50
N SER A 375 -6.76 -11.63 -12.56
CA SER A 375 -7.27 -10.29 -12.90
C SER A 375 -6.19 -9.42 -13.50
N SER A 376 -6.49 -8.69 -14.57
CA SER A 376 -5.55 -7.79 -15.23
C SER A 376 -5.74 -6.31 -14.89
N TYR A 377 -6.85 -5.93 -14.23
CA TYR A 377 -7.19 -4.51 -14.01
C TYR A 377 -6.81 -3.98 -12.64
N TYR A 378 -6.55 -4.83 -11.65
CA TYR A 378 -6.23 -4.42 -10.30
C TYR A 378 -4.78 -3.93 -10.18
N ALA A 379 -4.58 -2.92 -9.33
CA ALA A 379 -3.26 -2.39 -8.95
C ALA A 379 -2.97 -2.61 -7.46
N ARG A 380 -3.57 -3.65 -6.86
CA ARG A 380 -3.50 -3.95 -5.41
C ARG A 380 -2.08 -4.25 -4.90
N TRP A 381 -1.11 -4.43 -5.79
CA TRP A 381 0.29 -4.68 -5.48
C TRP A 381 1.15 -3.40 -5.45
N TYR A 382 0.60 -2.22 -5.77
CA TYR A 382 1.37 -0.96 -5.89
C TYR A 382 2.04 -0.51 -4.60
N TYR A 383 1.59 -0.92 -3.41
CA TYR A 383 2.29 -0.62 -2.15
C TYR A 383 3.75 -1.09 -2.15
N MET A 384 4.11 -2.13 -2.88
CA MET A 384 5.46 -2.67 -2.96
C MET A 384 6.42 -1.72 -3.71
N PRO A 385 6.18 -1.32 -4.97
CA PRO A 385 7.01 -0.32 -5.63
C PRO A 385 6.92 1.07 -4.98
N VAL A 386 5.81 1.42 -4.33
CA VAL A 386 5.69 2.66 -3.54
C VAL A 386 6.74 2.73 -2.44
N LEU A 387 7.04 1.63 -1.74
CA LEU A 387 8.11 1.58 -0.75
C LEU A 387 9.50 1.86 -1.36
N ILE A 388 9.75 1.35 -2.57
CA ILE A 388 11.00 1.62 -3.30
C ILE A 388 11.08 3.09 -3.74
N LEU A 389 9.98 3.67 -4.20
CA LEU A 389 9.91 5.10 -4.54
C LEU A 389 10.17 5.99 -3.32
N CYS A 390 9.67 5.60 -2.14
CA CYS A 390 9.97 6.29 -0.89
C CYS A 390 11.46 6.23 -0.55
N ALA A 391 12.12 5.08 -0.79
CA ALA A 391 13.57 4.94 -0.61
C ALA A 391 14.35 5.84 -1.59
N MET A 392 13.95 5.88 -2.86
CA MET A 392 14.56 6.75 -3.86
C MET A 392 14.37 8.23 -3.50
N THR A 393 13.18 8.63 -3.09
CA THR A 393 12.86 10.01 -2.68
C THR A 393 13.68 10.41 -1.46
N ALA A 394 13.70 9.61 -0.40
CA ALA A 394 14.46 9.89 0.81
C ALA A 394 15.96 10.01 0.51
N SER A 395 16.51 9.11 -0.32
CA SER A 395 17.90 9.15 -0.75
C SER A 395 18.22 10.39 -1.60
N ALA A 396 17.31 10.81 -2.50
CA ALA A 396 17.50 12.02 -3.32
C ALA A 396 17.52 13.29 -2.46
N LEU A 397 16.62 13.36 -1.50
CA LEU A 397 16.51 14.52 -0.61
C LEU A 397 17.68 14.64 0.37
N GLU A 398 18.29 13.52 0.74
CA GLU A 398 19.47 13.46 1.59
C GLU A 398 20.77 13.77 0.83
N SER A 399 20.87 13.30 -0.41
CA SER A 399 22.13 13.32 -1.17
C SER A 399 22.59 14.75 -1.49
N PRO A 400 23.80 15.18 -1.10
CA PRO A 400 24.32 16.47 -1.47
C PRO A 400 24.66 16.56 -2.97
N ASP A 401 24.89 15.42 -3.64
CA ASP A 401 25.27 15.34 -5.04
C ASP A 401 24.11 15.68 -5.99
N ILE A 402 22.86 15.63 -5.50
CA ILE A 402 21.69 16.00 -6.30
C ILE A 402 21.38 17.47 -6.01
N SER A 403 21.58 18.34 -6.97
CA SER A 403 21.37 19.79 -6.83
C SER A 403 19.88 20.15 -6.68
N ALA A 404 19.60 21.39 -6.23
CA ALA A 404 18.23 21.88 -6.17
C ALA A 404 17.57 21.96 -7.56
N ASP A 405 18.34 22.29 -8.58
CA ASP A 405 17.83 22.37 -9.96
C ASP A 405 17.49 20.99 -10.52
N GLU A 406 18.23 19.94 -10.15
CA GLU A 406 17.90 18.55 -10.50
C GLU A 406 16.62 18.05 -9.81
N LEU A 407 16.29 18.54 -8.62
CA LEU A 407 14.99 18.29 -7.99
C LEU A 407 13.84 19.07 -8.64
N ASP A 408 14.11 20.28 -9.12
CA ASP A 408 13.09 21.13 -9.75
C ASP A 408 12.70 20.69 -11.16
N ALA A 409 13.59 20.05 -11.90
CA ALA A 409 13.27 19.61 -13.25
C ALA A 409 12.09 18.61 -13.30
N PRO A 410 12.02 17.57 -12.41
CA PRO A 410 10.82 16.73 -12.28
C PRO A 410 9.57 17.50 -11.84
N VAL A 411 9.71 18.44 -10.92
CA VAL A 411 8.59 19.27 -10.43
C VAL A 411 7.90 20.00 -11.60
N ARG A 412 8.69 20.65 -12.47
CA ARG A 412 8.15 21.31 -13.66
C ARG A 412 7.44 20.32 -14.60
N GLY A 413 8.05 19.16 -14.84
CA GLY A 413 7.46 18.12 -15.70
C GLY A 413 6.11 17.62 -15.15
N ILE A 414 6.05 17.30 -13.86
CA ILE A 414 4.82 16.87 -13.18
C ILE A 414 3.77 18.00 -13.25
N GLY A 415 4.16 19.24 -12.99
CA GLY A 415 3.26 20.38 -13.06
C GLY A 415 2.64 20.55 -14.45
N TRP A 416 3.43 20.46 -15.52
CA TRP A 416 2.90 20.52 -16.88
C TRP A 416 1.96 19.35 -17.19
N LEU A 417 2.27 18.12 -16.73
CA LEU A 417 1.36 16.98 -16.88
C LEU A 417 0.04 17.19 -16.15
N MET A 418 0.08 17.72 -14.93
CA MET A 418 -1.14 18.05 -14.19
C MET A 418 -1.97 19.14 -14.90
N ILE A 419 -1.32 20.18 -15.44
CA ILE A 419 -2.01 21.19 -16.23
C ILE A 419 -2.61 20.58 -17.50
N ALA A 420 -1.89 19.67 -18.16
CA ALA A 420 -2.40 19.01 -19.35
C ALA A 420 -3.67 18.19 -19.07
N THR A 421 -3.86 17.69 -17.84
CA THR A 421 -5.11 16.99 -17.47
C THR A 421 -6.34 17.90 -17.45
N LEU A 422 -6.17 19.23 -17.41
CA LEU A 422 -7.29 20.19 -17.58
C LEU A 422 -7.96 20.04 -18.94
N ALA A 423 -7.24 19.57 -19.95
CA ALA A 423 -7.81 19.29 -21.27
C ALA A 423 -8.94 18.26 -21.22
N PHE A 424 -8.98 17.39 -20.22
CA PHE A 424 -10.06 16.41 -20.05
C PHE A 424 -11.44 17.07 -19.83
N ALA A 425 -11.47 18.27 -19.24
CA ALA A 425 -12.70 19.05 -19.10
C ALA A 425 -13.22 19.58 -20.45
N LEU A 426 -12.36 19.62 -21.46
CA LEU A 426 -12.67 20.22 -22.77
C LEU A 426 -12.84 19.17 -23.88
N VAL A 427 -12.55 17.88 -23.61
CA VAL A 427 -12.72 16.82 -24.61
C VAL A 427 -14.21 16.63 -24.91
N PRO A 428 -14.68 16.80 -26.16
CA PRO A 428 -16.07 16.53 -26.49
C PRO A 428 -16.34 15.01 -26.44
N VAL A 429 -17.41 14.63 -25.76
CA VAL A 429 -17.85 13.22 -25.63
C VAL A 429 -19.30 13.15 -26.09
N GLN A 430 -19.58 12.17 -26.92
CA GLN A 430 -20.95 11.85 -27.30
C GLN A 430 -21.48 10.71 -26.44
N ASP A 431 -22.60 10.93 -25.79
CA ASP A 431 -23.29 9.89 -25.06
C ASP A 431 -23.75 8.78 -26.02
N SER A 432 -23.53 7.52 -25.67
CA SER A 432 -23.82 6.38 -26.52
C SER A 432 -25.31 6.13 -26.71
N ASP A 433 -26.13 6.50 -25.72
CA ASP A 433 -27.55 6.22 -25.66
C ASP A 433 -28.38 7.41 -26.19
N THR A 434 -28.11 8.60 -25.67
CA THR A 434 -28.83 9.81 -26.05
C THR A 434 -28.32 10.47 -27.33
N LYS A 435 -27.07 10.14 -27.77
CA LYS A 435 -26.35 10.80 -28.88
C LYS A 435 -26.09 12.29 -28.67
N GLU A 436 -26.33 12.79 -27.47
CA GLU A 436 -26.03 14.19 -27.13
C GLU A 436 -24.54 14.40 -26.93
N TRP A 437 -24.07 15.58 -27.32
CA TRP A 437 -22.68 15.98 -27.12
C TRP A 437 -22.55 16.76 -25.82
N SER A 438 -21.61 16.33 -24.96
CA SER A 438 -21.20 17.03 -23.75
C SER A 438 -19.73 17.36 -23.80
N LEU A 439 -19.29 18.38 -23.05
CA LEU A 439 -17.89 18.70 -22.89
C LEU A 439 -17.35 18.02 -21.63
N GLY A 440 -16.19 17.38 -21.80
CA GLY A 440 -15.41 16.77 -20.74
C GLY A 440 -15.75 15.32 -20.47
N VAL A 441 -14.70 14.58 -20.08
CA VAL A 441 -14.78 13.18 -19.63
C VAL A 441 -14.94 13.07 -18.11
N LEU A 442 -15.21 14.20 -17.44
CA LEU A 442 -15.29 14.26 -15.99
C LEU A 442 -16.62 13.72 -15.49
N GLN A 443 -16.58 12.69 -14.64
CA GLN A 443 -17.76 12.15 -13.98
C GLN A 443 -18.18 13.00 -12.77
N ASN A 444 -17.20 13.42 -11.97
CA ASN A 444 -17.41 14.27 -10.81
C ASN A 444 -16.47 15.50 -10.84
N PRO A 445 -16.88 16.60 -11.50
CA PRO A 445 -16.03 17.79 -11.67
C PRO A 445 -15.54 18.38 -10.34
N GLY A 446 -16.40 18.42 -9.31
CA GLY A 446 -16.02 18.94 -7.98
C GLY A 446 -14.92 18.12 -7.31
N GLN A 447 -15.02 16.80 -7.38
CA GLN A 447 -13.97 15.90 -6.87
C GLN A 447 -12.69 16.04 -7.69
N TYR A 448 -12.78 16.16 -9.02
CA TYR A 448 -11.62 16.38 -9.87
C TYR A 448 -10.87 17.65 -9.50
N VAL A 449 -11.59 18.76 -9.28
CA VAL A 449 -11.00 20.03 -8.81
C VAL A 449 -10.31 19.85 -7.46
N ALA A 450 -10.92 19.12 -6.53
CA ALA A 450 -10.30 18.84 -5.24
C ALA A 450 -8.99 18.02 -5.40
N VAL A 451 -9.02 16.91 -6.14
CA VAL A 451 -7.85 16.06 -6.40
C VAL A 451 -6.72 16.85 -7.06
N LEU A 452 -7.04 17.64 -8.11
CA LEU A 452 -6.06 18.43 -8.82
C LEU A 452 -5.49 19.56 -7.92
N SER A 453 -6.32 20.18 -7.09
CA SER A 453 -5.89 21.21 -6.14
C SER A 453 -4.91 20.65 -5.10
N PHE A 454 -5.18 19.47 -4.56
CA PHE A 454 -4.24 18.79 -3.68
C PHE A 454 -2.96 18.37 -4.42
N GLY A 455 -3.06 17.91 -5.67
CA GLY A 455 -1.91 17.58 -6.49
C GLY A 455 -1.00 18.78 -6.72
N ILE A 456 -1.54 19.87 -7.25
CA ILE A 456 -0.80 21.12 -7.53
C ILE A 456 -0.31 21.77 -6.23
N GLY A 457 -1.17 21.89 -5.22
CA GLY A 457 -0.79 22.45 -3.92
C GLY A 457 0.33 21.66 -3.26
N GLY A 458 0.26 20.32 -3.29
CA GLY A 458 1.34 19.46 -2.81
C GLY A 458 2.64 19.66 -3.56
N LEU A 459 2.60 19.78 -4.89
CA LEU A 459 3.77 20.01 -5.73
C LEU A 459 4.43 21.36 -5.43
N ILE A 460 3.63 22.41 -5.25
CA ILE A 460 4.10 23.76 -4.86
C ILE A 460 4.78 23.69 -3.49
N LEU A 461 4.15 23.05 -2.51
CA LEU A 461 4.72 22.88 -1.17
C LEU A 461 6.06 22.11 -1.21
N TYR A 462 6.12 21.02 -1.98
CA TYR A 462 7.37 20.27 -2.18
C TYR A 462 8.47 21.17 -2.75
N HIS A 463 8.18 21.91 -3.81
CA HIS A 463 9.11 22.84 -4.45
C HIS A 463 9.63 23.88 -3.46
N LEU A 464 8.72 24.56 -2.75
CA LEU A 464 9.08 25.60 -1.78
C LEU A 464 9.94 25.07 -0.63
N LEU A 465 9.62 23.88 -0.11
CA LEU A 465 10.39 23.21 0.94
C LEU A 465 11.81 22.89 0.46
N CYS A 466 11.94 22.32 -0.75
CA CYS A 466 13.24 21.99 -1.33
C CYS A 466 14.08 23.24 -1.59
N ARG A 467 13.50 24.29 -2.18
CA ARG A 467 14.23 25.53 -2.49
C ARG A 467 14.69 26.29 -1.24
N ARG A 468 13.81 26.36 -0.19
CA ARG A 468 14.08 27.23 0.94
C ARG A 468 14.90 26.57 2.06
N TRP A 469 14.74 25.25 2.26
CA TRP A 469 15.25 24.62 3.50
C TRP A 469 16.14 23.41 3.30
N ARG A 470 16.39 22.94 2.09
CA ARG A 470 17.17 21.72 1.84
C ARG A 470 18.58 21.76 2.46
N GLY A 471 19.26 22.89 2.48
CA GLY A 471 20.54 23.05 3.14
C GLY A 471 20.50 23.07 4.67
N SER A 472 19.31 23.12 5.28
CA SER A 472 19.13 23.17 6.73
C SER A 472 19.22 21.78 7.36
N ARG A 473 19.88 21.68 8.53
CA ARG A 473 19.87 20.45 9.35
C ARG A 473 18.46 19.98 9.73
N ALA A 474 17.50 20.89 9.81
CA ALA A 474 16.11 20.61 10.14
C ALA A 474 15.22 20.31 8.91
N PHE A 475 15.78 20.26 7.70
CA PHE A 475 15.00 20.10 6.45
C PHE A 475 14.07 18.87 6.50
N ALA A 476 14.63 17.69 6.75
CA ALA A 476 13.84 16.46 6.75
C ALA A 476 12.71 16.51 7.81
N ARG A 477 12.97 17.06 9.00
CA ARG A 477 11.94 17.22 10.05
C ARG A 477 10.83 18.16 9.64
N ARG A 478 11.16 19.31 9.01
CA ARG A 478 10.17 20.26 8.49
C ARG A 478 9.35 19.65 7.36
N MET A 479 10.02 18.96 6.44
CA MET A 479 9.37 18.25 5.33
C MET A 479 8.40 17.19 5.87
N THR A 480 8.83 16.40 6.88
CA THR A 480 7.96 15.40 7.54
C THR A 480 6.73 16.07 8.16
N ALA A 481 6.88 17.17 8.88
CA ALA A 481 5.76 17.88 9.48
C ALA A 481 4.74 18.35 8.43
N VAL A 482 5.22 18.90 7.31
CA VAL A 482 4.33 19.34 6.21
C VAL A 482 3.70 18.14 5.49
N VAL A 483 4.45 17.03 5.28
CA VAL A 483 3.90 15.77 4.74
C VAL A 483 2.76 15.25 5.60
N LEU A 484 2.94 15.20 6.92
CA LEU A 484 1.92 14.71 7.85
C LEU A 484 0.70 15.63 7.89
N ALA A 485 0.90 16.94 7.91
CA ALA A 485 -0.19 17.91 7.86
C ALA A 485 -0.99 17.78 6.54
N PHE A 486 -0.30 17.69 5.41
CA PHE A 486 -0.92 17.48 4.10
C PHE A 486 -1.68 16.16 4.05
N ALA A 487 -1.06 15.06 4.49
CA ALA A 487 -1.67 13.74 4.53
C ALA A 487 -2.95 13.75 5.40
N CYS A 488 -2.90 14.44 6.54
CA CYS A 488 -4.04 14.57 7.44
C CYS A 488 -5.23 15.27 6.74
N VAL A 489 -4.98 16.44 6.15
CA VAL A 489 -6.05 17.23 5.48
C VAL A 489 -6.57 16.48 4.26
N PHE A 490 -5.68 15.92 3.42
CA PHE A 490 -6.08 15.14 2.26
C PHE A 490 -6.91 13.93 2.65
N SER A 491 -6.49 13.17 3.68
CA SER A 491 -7.22 11.98 4.15
C SER A 491 -8.61 12.32 4.68
N MET A 492 -8.75 13.45 5.41
CA MET A 492 -10.06 13.94 5.86
C MET A 492 -10.97 14.23 4.67
N VAL A 493 -10.48 14.94 3.66
CA VAL A 493 -11.26 15.26 2.46
C VAL A 493 -11.63 14.00 1.68
N HIS A 494 -10.65 13.10 1.44
CA HIS A 494 -10.85 11.86 0.71
C HIS A 494 -11.88 10.94 1.38
N ILE A 495 -11.76 10.72 2.70
CA ILE A 495 -12.70 9.92 3.49
C ILE A 495 -14.07 10.62 3.53
N GLY A 496 -14.09 11.94 3.68
CA GLY A 496 -15.30 12.73 3.68
C GLY A 496 -16.09 12.61 2.37
N ILE A 497 -15.43 12.73 1.23
CA ILE A 497 -16.04 12.51 -0.09
C ILE A 497 -16.60 11.08 -0.17
N GLY A 498 -15.83 10.08 0.20
CA GLY A 498 -16.27 8.70 0.19
C GLY A 498 -17.45 8.45 1.15
N LYS A 499 -17.40 9.00 2.35
CA LYS A 499 -18.44 8.78 3.36
C LYS A 499 -19.76 9.49 3.03
N PHE A 500 -19.69 10.75 2.60
CA PHE A 500 -20.87 11.59 2.41
C PHE A 500 -21.35 11.68 0.96
N GLY A 501 -20.53 11.27 -0.01
CA GLY A 501 -20.90 11.29 -1.43
C GLY A 501 -21.99 10.30 -1.83
N GLN A 502 -22.27 9.27 -1.01
CA GLN A 502 -23.35 8.30 -1.27
C GLN A 502 -24.76 8.86 -1.03
N TRP A 503 -24.91 9.95 -0.28
CA TRP A 503 -26.23 10.51 0.05
C TRP A 503 -26.98 11.09 -1.16
N HIS A 504 -26.31 11.24 -2.31
CA HIS A 504 -26.89 11.75 -3.54
C HIS A 504 -27.25 10.69 -4.58
N THR A 505 -26.91 9.42 -4.36
CA THR A 505 -27.18 8.32 -5.31
C THR A 505 -28.37 7.46 -4.93
N ASP A 506 -28.90 7.61 -3.71
CA ASP A 506 -30.06 6.84 -3.21
C ASP A 506 -31.34 7.71 -3.07
N SER A 507 -31.40 8.88 -3.73
CA SER A 507 -32.60 9.76 -3.75
C SER A 507 -33.30 9.72 -5.08
#